data_9f5819a6f6ef93296b4db709aa74e0a2
#
_entry.id   9f5819a6f6ef93296b4db709aa74e0a2
#
_cell.length_a   1.000
_cell.length_b   1.000
_cell.length_c   1.000
_cell.angle_alpha   90.00
_cell.angle_beta   90.00
_cell.angle_gamma   90.00
#
_symmetry.space_group_name_H-M   'P 1'
#
loop_
_entity.id
_entity.type
_entity.pdbx_description
1 polymer ?
#
loop_
_entity_poly.entity_id
_entity_poly.type
_entity_poly.pdbx_seq_one_letter_code
_entity_poly.pdbx_strand_id
1 'polypeptide(L)'
;MKIGGSNPISVQSMTNTLTNDIIGTIKQIDDLVNEGADLVRVSCPDEVSTQALKEICKHSKVPIIADIHFHYKRALEAADNGAKCLRINPGNIGGKDKLNEVVKSARYNGCSIRVGVNAGSLEEDILKKYKEPCPEALVESALRN
;
A
#
# COMPACT_ATOMS: atom_id res chain seq x y z
N MET A 1 4.19 2.89 -14.32
CA MET A 1 5.20 3.92 -13.96
C MET A 1 6.40 3.24 -13.32
N LYS A 2 7.62 3.62 -13.67
CA LYS A 2 8.86 3.09 -13.07
C LYS A 2 9.33 4.05 -11.98
N ILE A 3 9.80 3.52 -10.85
CA ILE A 3 10.26 4.31 -9.69
C ILE A 3 11.70 3.91 -9.35
N GLY A 4 12.56 4.89 -9.10
CA GLY A 4 13.95 4.69 -8.73
C GLY A 4 14.91 4.49 -9.91
N GLY A 5 16.17 4.22 -9.62
CA GLY A 5 17.25 4.15 -10.61
C GLY A 5 17.46 5.49 -11.32
N SER A 6 17.55 5.46 -12.65
CA SER A 6 17.69 6.64 -13.51
C SER A 6 16.36 7.28 -13.92
N ASN A 7 15.23 6.81 -13.39
CA ASN A 7 13.93 7.39 -13.71
C ASN A 7 13.76 8.75 -12.99
N PRO A 8 12.92 9.66 -13.54
CA PRO A 8 12.59 10.92 -12.85
C PRO A 8 12.03 10.67 -11.46
N ILE A 9 12.26 11.63 -10.56
CA ILE A 9 11.66 11.61 -9.23
C ILE A 9 10.14 11.72 -9.38
N SER A 10 9.42 10.82 -8.72
CA SER A 10 7.96 10.84 -8.70
C SER A 10 7.44 11.41 -7.40
N VAL A 11 6.48 12.32 -7.51
CA VAL A 11 5.81 12.96 -6.38
C VAL A 11 4.62 12.11 -5.94
N GLN A 12 4.63 11.67 -4.68
CA GLN A 12 3.52 10.94 -4.08
C GLN A 12 2.86 11.74 -2.98
N SER A 13 1.53 11.77 -3.00
CA SER A 13 0.73 12.25 -1.88
C SER A 13 -0.22 11.18 -1.35
N MET A 14 -0.99 11.50 -0.32
CA MET A 14 -1.98 10.61 0.27
C MET A 14 -3.26 11.37 0.57
N THR A 15 -4.42 10.74 0.32
CA THR A 15 -5.72 11.28 0.73
C THR A 15 -5.89 11.19 2.24
N ASN A 16 -6.66 12.13 2.79
CA ASN A 16 -7.10 12.13 4.19
C ASN A 16 -8.63 12.04 4.33
N THR A 17 -9.34 11.81 3.22
CA THR A 17 -10.76 11.50 3.20
C THR A 17 -11.03 10.08 3.68
N LEU A 18 -12.25 9.81 4.11
CA LEU A 18 -12.72 8.43 4.26
C LEU A 18 -12.85 7.81 2.87
N THR A 19 -12.19 6.68 2.62
CA THR A 19 -12.14 6.07 1.29
C THR A 19 -13.51 5.65 0.76
N ASN A 20 -14.45 5.33 1.63
CA ASN A 20 -15.84 5.05 1.27
C ASN A 20 -16.64 6.32 0.87
N ASP A 21 -16.15 7.52 1.15
CA ASP A 21 -16.59 8.74 0.51
C ASP A 21 -15.93 8.87 -0.87
N ILE A 22 -16.49 8.15 -1.85
CA ILE A 22 -15.93 8.04 -3.20
C ILE A 22 -15.80 9.42 -3.86
N ILE A 23 -16.83 10.25 -3.74
CA ILE A 23 -16.85 11.57 -4.39
C ILE A 23 -15.80 12.49 -3.78
N GLY A 24 -15.75 12.57 -2.45
CA GLY A 24 -14.76 13.36 -1.74
C GLY A 24 -13.33 12.88 -2.01
N THR A 25 -13.13 11.57 -2.07
CA THR A 25 -11.82 10.98 -2.35
C THR A 25 -11.35 11.25 -3.78
N ILE A 26 -12.23 11.10 -4.80
CA ILE A 26 -11.90 11.42 -6.19
C ILE A 26 -11.57 12.91 -6.32
N LYS A 27 -12.36 13.79 -5.73
CA LYS A 27 -12.08 15.23 -5.75
C LYS A 27 -10.70 15.53 -5.15
N GLN A 28 -10.39 14.97 -3.99
CA GLN A 28 -9.08 15.18 -3.36
C GLN A 28 -7.93 14.63 -4.20
N ILE A 29 -8.12 13.48 -4.87
CA ILE A 29 -7.12 12.96 -5.82
C ILE A 29 -6.90 13.93 -6.97
N ASP A 30 -7.97 14.47 -7.57
CA ASP A 30 -7.85 15.46 -8.65
C ASP A 30 -7.13 16.73 -8.18
N ASP A 31 -7.42 17.22 -6.97
CA ASP A 31 -6.74 18.38 -6.39
C ASP A 31 -5.24 18.09 -6.23
N LEU A 32 -4.87 16.92 -5.69
CA LEU A 32 -3.46 16.49 -5.52
C LEU A 32 -2.74 16.37 -6.88
N VAL A 33 -3.41 15.84 -7.90
CA VAL A 33 -2.85 15.70 -9.25
C VAL A 33 -2.62 17.08 -9.88
N ASN A 34 -3.54 18.01 -9.68
CA ASN A 34 -3.40 19.39 -10.17
C ASN A 34 -2.23 20.12 -9.50
N GLU A 35 -1.88 19.76 -8.25
CA GLU A 35 -0.71 20.26 -7.52
C GLU A 35 0.58 19.46 -7.84
N GLY A 36 0.53 18.52 -8.79
CA GLY A 36 1.70 17.82 -9.31
C GLY A 36 1.98 16.44 -8.74
N ALA A 37 1.01 15.79 -8.09
CA ALA A 37 1.18 14.40 -7.66
C ALA A 37 1.16 13.45 -8.86
N ASP A 38 2.19 12.60 -8.98
CA ASP A 38 2.30 11.55 -10.00
C ASP A 38 1.61 10.26 -9.60
N LEU A 39 1.41 10.03 -8.30
CA LEU A 39 0.72 8.88 -7.74
C LEU A 39 0.11 9.25 -6.38
N VAL A 40 -1.02 8.61 -6.05
CA VAL A 40 -1.74 8.89 -4.81
C VAL A 40 -1.96 7.62 -4.00
N ARG A 41 -1.69 7.68 -2.69
CA ARG A 41 -1.97 6.61 -1.74
C ARG A 41 -3.34 6.83 -1.08
N VAL A 42 -4.10 5.75 -0.99
CA VAL A 42 -5.46 5.73 -0.43
C VAL A 42 -5.53 4.66 0.66
N SER A 43 -6.07 4.98 1.81
CA SER A 43 -6.18 4.05 2.94
C SER A 43 -7.27 3.01 2.70
N CYS A 44 -6.98 1.74 3.00
CA CYS A 44 -7.90 0.61 2.82
C CYS A 44 -7.99 -0.22 4.11
N PRO A 45 -8.61 0.31 5.17
CA PRO A 45 -8.69 -0.36 6.46
C PRO A 45 -9.70 -1.52 6.46
N ASP A 46 -10.73 -1.45 5.64
CA ASP A 46 -11.88 -2.36 5.63
C ASP A 46 -12.37 -2.71 4.22
N GLU A 47 -13.39 -3.55 4.16
CA GLU A 47 -13.98 -4.04 2.90
C GLU A 47 -14.70 -2.94 2.13
N VAL A 48 -15.39 -2.06 2.83
CA VAL A 48 -16.14 -0.96 2.19
C VAL A 48 -15.16 -0.03 1.47
N SER A 49 -14.02 0.24 2.10
CA SER A 49 -12.94 1.03 1.51
C SER A 49 -12.33 0.35 0.27
N THR A 50 -12.11 -0.98 0.31
CA THR A 50 -11.56 -1.70 -0.85
C THR A 50 -12.57 -1.81 -1.99
N GLN A 51 -13.86 -1.92 -1.71
CA GLN A 51 -14.90 -1.87 -2.75
C GLN A 51 -15.00 -0.50 -3.42
N ALA A 52 -14.85 0.58 -2.66
CA ALA A 52 -14.82 1.94 -3.18
C ALA A 52 -13.67 2.18 -4.17
N LEU A 53 -12.53 1.46 -4.02
CA LEU A 53 -11.40 1.57 -4.93
C LEU A 53 -11.76 1.33 -6.38
N LYS A 54 -12.76 0.50 -6.69
CA LYS A 54 -13.18 0.22 -8.06
C LYS A 54 -13.54 1.50 -8.81
N GLU A 55 -14.36 2.34 -8.20
CA GLU A 55 -14.76 3.62 -8.80
C GLU A 55 -13.63 4.65 -8.69
N ILE A 56 -12.90 4.70 -7.58
CA ILE A 56 -11.77 5.61 -7.40
C ILE A 56 -10.69 5.34 -8.46
N CYS A 57 -10.27 4.09 -8.64
CA CYS A 57 -9.25 3.73 -9.63
C CYS A 57 -9.69 3.97 -11.07
N LYS A 58 -10.99 3.80 -11.36
CA LYS A 58 -11.56 4.06 -12.69
C LYS A 58 -11.52 5.54 -13.07
N HIS A 59 -11.71 6.43 -12.10
CA HIS A 59 -11.74 7.88 -12.33
C HIS A 59 -10.38 8.55 -12.16
N SER A 60 -9.45 7.92 -11.44
CA SER A 60 -8.12 8.50 -11.20
C SER A 60 -7.28 8.58 -12.48
N LYS A 61 -6.67 9.73 -12.70
CA LYS A 61 -5.71 9.98 -13.80
C LYS A 61 -4.30 9.48 -13.50
N VAL A 62 -4.04 9.13 -12.24
CA VAL A 62 -2.73 8.67 -11.76
C VAL A 62 -2.85 7.30 -11.08
N PRO A 63 -1.75 6.53 -11.00
CA PRO A 63 -1.77 5.25 -10.30
C PRO A 63 -2.17 5.40 -8.83
N ILE A 64 -3.10 4.55 -8.37
CA ILE A 64 -3.51 4.48 -6.97
C ILE A 64 -2.70 3.40 -6.24
N ILE A 65 -2.18 3.78 -5.06
CA ILE A 65 -1.52 2.88 -4.12
C ILE A 65 -2.52 2.58 -2.99
N ALA A 66 -2.93 1.33 -2.86
CA ALA A 66 -3.77 0.90 -1.74
C ALA A 66 -2.90 0.65 -0.50
N ASP A 67 -3.19 1.38 0.58
CA ASP A 67 -2.51 1.22 1.86
C ASP A 67 -3.24 0.22 2.74
N ILE A 68 -2.70 -0.99 2.83
CA ILE A 68 -3.30 -2.12 3.53
C ILE A 68 -2.70 -2.22 4.94
N HIS A 69 -3.56 -2.13 5.97
CA HIS A 69 -3.12 -2.05 7.36
C HIS A 69 -2.95 -3.42 8.02
N PHE A 70 -4.01 -4.27 8.05
CA PHE A 70 -4.01 -5.45 8.92
C PHE A 70 -4.49 -6.75 8.28
N HIS A 71 -5.19 -6.73 7.15
CA HIS A 71 -5.85 -7.92 6.66
C HIS A 71 -5.51 -8.21 5.19
N TYR A 72 -4.89 -9.38 4.95
CA TYR A 72 -4.47 -9.78 3.61
C TYR A 72 -5.59 -9.77 2.56
N LYS A 73 -6.86 -10.09 2.94
CA LYS A 73 -7.98 -10.04 2.01
C LYS A 73 -8.20 -8.65 1.42
N ARG A 74 -7.93 -7.60 2.21
CA ARG A 74 -8.01 -6.21 1.71
C ARG A 74 -7.00 -5.96 0.59
N ALA A 75 -5.84 -6.63 0.64
CA ALA A 75 -4.85 -6.56 -0.44
C ALA A 75 -5.35 -7.25 -1.72
N LEU A 76 -5.99 -8.42 -1.60
CA LEU A 76 -6.58 -9.14 -2.74
C LEU A 76 -7.65 -8.28 -3.41
N GLU A 77 -8.61 -7.80 -2.64
CA GLU A 77 -9.71 -6.95 -3.10
C GLU A 77 -9.21 -5.65 -3.74
N ALA A 78 -8.19 -5.02 -3.16
CA ALA A 78 -7.62 -3.79 -3.71
C ALA A 78 -6.95 -4.04 -5.07
N ALA A 79 -6.24 -5.15 -5.24
CA ALA A 79 -5.66 -5.54 -6.51
C ALA A 79 -6.76 -5.80 -7.56
N ASP A 80 -7.80 -6.55 -7.21
CA ASP A 80 -8.94 -6.86 -8.09
C ASP A 80 -9.73 -5.60 -8.48
N ASN A 81 -9.78 -4.60 -7.60
CA ASN A 81 -10.45 -3.31 -7.84
C ASN A 81 -9.56 -2.26 -8.53
N GLY A 82 -8.38 -2.62 -9.01
CA GLY A 82 -7.61 -1.80 -9.95
C GLY A 82 -6.47 -1.00 -9.34
N ALA A 83 -6.15 -1.17 -8.05
CA ALA A 83 -4.95 -0.58 -7.46
C ALA A 83 -3.69 -0.98 -8.26
N LYS A 84 -2.75 -0.06 -8.43
CA LYS A 84 -1.51 -0.32 -9.18
C LYS A 84 -0.33 -0.67 -8.28
N CYS A 85 -0.49 -0.43 -6.99
CA CYS A 85 0.48 -0.82 -5.97
C CYS A 85 -0.26 -1.16 -4.66
N LEU A 86 0.17 -2.23 -4.00
CA LEU A 86 -0.26 -2.57 -2.65
C LEU A 86 0.85 -2.19 -1.68
N ARG A 87 0.60 -1.24 -0.79
CA ARG A 87 1.50 -0.99 0.34
C ARG A 87 1.07 -1.90 1.48
N ILE A 88 1.93 -2.81 1.86
CA ILE A 88 1.68 -3.77 2.93
C ILE A 88 2.77 -3.70 4.00
N ASN A 89 2.41 -4.05 5.23
CA ASN A 89 3.35 -4.39 6.27
C ASN A 89 3.24 -5.90 6.52
N PRO A 90 4.24 -6.71 6.11
CA PRO A 90 4.17 -8.16 6.22
C PRO A 90 3.93 -8.65 7.66
N GLY A 91 4.47 -7.95 8.66
CA GLY A 91 4.24 -8.26 10.08
C GLY A 91 2.77 -8.14 10.50
N ASN A 92 1.95 -7.38 9.77
CA ASN A 92 0.52 -7.16 10.10
C ASN A 92 -0.43 -8.00 9.24
N ILE A 93 0.03 -8.50 8.08
CA ILE A 93 -0.84 -9.19 7.11
C ILE A 93 -1.14 -10.63 7.51
N GLY A 94 -0.28 -11.23 8.30
CA GLY A 94 -0.34 -12.62 8.74
C GLY A 94 0.73 -13.48 8.06
N GLY A 95 0.77 -14.76 8.38
CA GLY A 95 1.87 -15.67 8.02
C GLY A 95 2.14 -15.80 6.52
N LYS A 96 3.23 -16.52 6.20
CA LYS A 96 3.79 -16.70 4.86
C LYS A 96 2.77 -17.14 3.80
N ASP A 97 1.80 -17.98 4.16
CA ASP A 97 0.78 -18.46 3.22
C ASP A 97 -0.11 -17.31 2.74
N LYS A 98 -0.55 -16.42 3.65
CA LYS A 98 -1.35 -15.24 3.32
C LYS A 98 -0.56 -14.24 2.46
N LEU A 99 0.72 -14.05 2.76
CA LEU A 99 1.60 -13.23 1.94
C LEU A 99 1.73 -13.81 0.53
N ASN A 100 1.86 -15.13 0.39
CA ASN A 100 1.89 -15.80 -0.91
C ASN A 100 0.60 -15.58 -1.73
N GLU A 101 -0.57 -15.56 -1.08
CA GLU A 101 -1.83 -15.22 -1.75
C GLU A 101 -1.81 -13.77 -2.27
N VAL A 102 -1.33 -12.83 -1.47
CA VAL A 102 -1.18 -11.42 -1.89
C VAL A 102 -0.25 -11.30 -3.09
N VAL A 103 0.91 -11.99 -3.07
CA VAL A 103 1.86 -11.97 -4.19
C VAL A 103 1.23 -12.56 -5.47
N LYS A 104 0.48 -13.66 -5.35
CA LYS A 104 -0.22 -14.26 -6.51
C LYS A 104 -1.26 -13.30 -7.10
N SER A 105 -2.10 -12.70 -6.25
CA SER A 105 -3.11 -11.73 -6.69
C SER A 105 -2.47 -10.49 -7.32
N ALA A 106 -1.42 -9.95 -6.70
CA ALA A 106 -0.70 -8.81 -7.26
C ALA A 106 -0.11 -9.11 -8.64
N ARG A 107 0.49 -10.29 -8.84
CA ARG A 107 1.00 -10.73 -10.14
C ARG A 107 -0.10 -10.88 -11.18
N TYR A 108 -1.21 -11.50 -10.80
CA TYR A 108 -2.35 -11.69 -11.70
C TYR A 108 -2.93 -10.36 -12.19
N ASN A 109 -3.04 -9.38 -11.30
CA ASN A 109 -3.59 -8.06 -11.59
C ASN A 109 -2.55 -7.04 -12.12
N GLY A 110 -1.29 -7.44 -12.31
CA GLY A 110 -0.23 -6.52 -12.73
C GLY A 110 0.05 -5.40 -11.73
N CYS A 111 -0.19 -5.67 -10.44
CA CYS A 111 -0.03 -4.76 -9.32
C CYS A 111 1.36 -4.92 -8.69
N SER A 112 2.05 -3.83 -8.39
CA SER A 112 3.31 -3.86 -7.65
C SER A 112 3.07 -3.99 -6.14
N ILE A 113 4.09 -4.44 -5.40
CA ILE A 113 4.04 -4.50 -3.94
C ILE A 113 5.10 -3.57 -3.37
N ARG A 114 4.71 -2.77 -2.39
CA ARG A 114 5.61 -1.96 -1.58
C ARG A 114 5.58 -2.49 -0.15
N VAL A 115 6.71 -2.98 0.31
CA VAL A 115 6.90 -3.41 1.70
C VAL A 115 7.18 -2.18 2.57
N GLY A 116 6.38 -2.00 3.61
CA GLY A 116 6.56 -0.96 4.62
C GLY A 116 6.72 -1.59 6.00
N VAL A 117 7.79 -1.27 6.69
CA VAL A 117 8.05 -1.70 8.06
C VAL A 117 8.00 -0.52 9.01
N ASN A 118 7.58 -0.75 10.24
CA ASN A 118 7.51 0.26 11.28
C ASN A 118 8.09 -0.28 12.59
N ALA A 119 8.62 0.63 13.40
CA ALA A 119 9.17 0.29 14.72
C ALA A 119 8.17 -0.49 15.62
N GLY A 120 6.89 -0.12 15.57
CA GLY A 120 5.83 -0.74 16.38
C GLY A 120 5.33 -2.09 15.87
N SER A 121 5.80 -2.57 14.71
CA SER A 121 5.41 -3.85 14.11
C SER A 121 6.59 -4.78 13.82
N LEU A 122 7.74 -4.51 14.46
CA LEU A 122 8.89 -5.41 14.37
C LEU A 122 8.56 -6.77 15.02
N GLU A 123 9.06 -7.82 14.41
CA GLU A 123 8.93 -9.19 14.89
C GLU A 123 9.64 -9.34 16.27
N GLU A 124 9.05 -10.14 17.16
CA GLU A 124 9.56 -10.30 18.52
C GLU A 124 11.02 -10.80 18.59
N ASP A 125 11.43 -11.65 17.67
CA ASP A 125 12.80 -12.18 17.60
C ASP A 125 13.80 -11.11 17.16
N ILE A 126 13.40 -10.20 16.26
CA ILE A 126 14.19 -9.04 15.88
C ILE A 126 14.32 -8.09 17.07
N LEU A 127 13.20 -7.80 17.77
CA LEU A 127 13.25 -6.97 18.99
C LEU A 127 14.13 -7.59 20.08
N LYS A 128 14.10 -8.91 20.27
CA LYS A 128 15.00 -9.59 21.21
C LYS A 128 16.47 -9.47 20.82
N LYS A 129 16.77 -9.52 19.51
CA LYS A 129 18.14 -9.41 18.97
C LYS A 129 18.70 -8.01 19.13
N TYR A 130 17.92 -6.99 18.77
CA TYR A 130 18.38 -5.59 18.72
C TYR A 130 18.05 -4.80 19.98
N LYS A 131 17.20 -5.34 20.88
CA LYS A 131 16.72 -4.77 22.16
C LYS A 131 15.80 -3.55 21.99
N GLU A 132 15.94 -2.80 20.91
CA GLU A 132 15.14 -1.63 20.58
C GLU A 132 14.94 -1.51 19.06
N PRO A 133 13.92 -0.77 18.59
CA PRO A 133 13.79 -0.43 17.19
C PRO A 133 14.95 0.47 16.74
N CYS A 134 15.79 -0.06 15.86
CA CYS A 134 16.90 0.69 15.26
C CYS A 134 16.87 0.50 13.72
N PRO A 135 17.62 1.30 12.94
CA PRO A 135 17.64 1.18 11.48
C PRO A 135 17.95 -0.23 11.00
N GLU A 136 18.91 -0.91 11.63
CA GLU A 136 19.34 -2.27 11.28
C GLU A 136 18.23 -3.29 11.51
N ALA A 137 17.45 -3.15 12.60
CA ALA A 137 16.29 -3.97 12.89
C ALA A 137 15.20 -3.80 11.83
N LEU A 138 14.93 -2.58 11.41
CA LEU A 138 13.96 -2.27 10.35
C LEU A 138 14.41 -2.83 8.99
N VAL A 139 15.69 -2.71 8.66
CA VAL A 139 16.25 -3.31 7.43
C VAL A 139 16.12 -4.82 7.44
N GLU A 140 16.48 -5.48 8.57
CA GLU A 140 16.36 -6.93 8.69
C GLU A 140 14.90 -7.38 8.55
N SER A 141 13.95 -6.69 9.20
CA SER A 141 12.52 -6.96 9.06
C SER A 141 12.05 -6.83 7.61
N ALA A 142 12.47 -5.76 6.92
CA ALA A 142 12.10 -5.55 5.52
C ALA A 142 12.65 -6.61 4.57
N LEU A 143 13.86 -7.13 4.83
CA LEU A 143 14.52 -8.12 3.97
C LEU A 143 14.03 -9.56 4.20
N ARG A 144 13.42 -9.85 5.37
CA ARG A 144 12.85 -11.18 5.67
C ARG A 144 11.58 -11.50 4.89
N ASN A 145 10.90 -10.46 4.44
CA ASN A 145 9.58 -10.51 3.84
C ASN A 145 9.63 -10.09 2.36
#